data_bf09da531f6a2f8915a4c9a25be6cc16
#
_entry.id   bf09da531f6a2f8915a4c9a25be6cc16
#
_cell.length_a   1.000
_cell.length_b   1.000
_cell.length_c   1.000
_cell.angle_alpha   90.00
_cell.angle_beta   90.00
_cell.angle_gamma   90.00
#
_symmetry.space_group_name_H-M   'P 1'
#
loop_
_entity.id
_entity.type
_entity.pdbx_description
1 polymer ?
#
loop_
_entity_poly.entity_id
_entity_poly.type
_entity_poly.pdbx_seq_one_letter_code
_entity_poly.pdbx_strand_id
1 'polypeptide(L)'
;MIRKILLFVPLLSFIFTAKAQMYVSPSSYVFVNNQYVYVTQDVNIQNTGNFYLRNTSQLLQGGTGAGANAGAGDLSVFQEGTVNNFQYNYWCSPVGTPLAAAGNNPFGITRLYRPTGLTASTAATILPTSNYNGTSSPLAIAPYWIWKFVTSSTYAQWAFVGSASTINAGEGFSMKGVSGTDATIADATEGVANNSGGQRYDFRGKPNDGTIPVAVSAGNFTLVGNPYPSAIDLNAYLLNPANAAVINGQAYFWEQVVVNSHMLNQYQGGYGVYNPGTSIYTPAAFYTYDGAGNQGVPIGPGTFFQRRFSPIGQGFMVMGTASGNVTMRNSFRVFVREGAVNQSQFAKLATVASTDVYDPNSEYFPEIPNVAGTDYTTIKKGTAPYIRIHAMYNEGGVRPTTIAFLETATDGFDYGADGRSPSSEAAEFYYILSDMPHEYVATAVQFDINKKIPVGFRCNAQTSFRIQVKDVVDFDPNQKVYIHDKSTDIYYDIKDGVFEMSLPAGDDRTRFEVTFKNTDETLTTPDEANNMFAVVQNNEQGLLTILNTYKKDIKSIALYDITGKLILNKQNLGKNDSYQFSTGTLSDGVYVVKATTADNVNVSKKVSIYKK
;
A
#
# COMPACT_ATOMS: atom_id res chain seq x y z
N MET A 1 24.01 -73.29 -43.02
CA MET A 1 24.23 -71.96 -42.35
C MET A 1 23.01 -71.07 -42.53
N ILE A 2 22.15 -71.01 -41.51
CA ILE A 2 20.97 -70.15 -41.57
C ILE A 2 21.29 -68.88 -40.78
N ARG A 3 21.44 -67.73 -41.47
CA ARG A 3 21.62 -66.41 -40.83
C ARG A 3 20.26 -65.91 -40.27
N LYS A 4 20.18 -65.82 -38.97
CA LYS A 4 19.06 -65.14 -38.31
C LYS A 4 19.28 -63.63 -38.44
N ILE A 5 18.39 -62.92 -39.19
CA ILE A 5 18.30 -61.48 -39.24
C ILE A 5 17.44 -61.04 -38.03
N LEU A 6 18.07 -60.36 -37.05
CA LEU A 6 17.38 -59.70 -35.97
C LEU A 6 16.87 -58.37 -36.51
N LEU A 7 15.53 -58.25 -36.68
CA LEU A 7 14.89 -56.97 -36.95
C LEU A 7 14.84 -56.16 -35.66
N PHE A 8 15.63 -55.09 -35.58
CA PHE A 8 15.54 -54.09 -34.50
C PHE A 8 14.43 -53.08 -34.87
N VAL A 9 13.26 -53.20 -34.25
CA VAL A 9 12.19 -52.21 -34.36
C VAL A 9 12.46 -51.13 -33.32
N PRO A 10 12.79 -49.88 -33.69
CA PRO A 10 12.94 -48.80 -32.70
C PRO A 10 11.57 -48.48 -32.12
N LEU A 11 11.42 -48.73 -30.84
CA LEU A 11 10.26 -48.28 -30.06
C LEU A 11 10.32 -46.77 -29.96
N LEU A 12 9.61 -46.06 -30.83
CA LEU A 12 9.43 -44.61 -30.73
C LEU A 12 8.55 -44.34 -29.52
N SER A 13 9.16 -44.03 -28.38
CA SER A 13 8.46 -43.55 -27.20
C SER A 13 7.90 -42.13 -27.49
N PHE A 14 6.66 -42.05 -27.90
CA PHE A 14 5.94 -40.78 -27.88
C PHE A 14 5.77 -40.38 -26.43
N ILE A 15 6.56 -39.39 -25.98
CA ILE A 15 6.34 -38.70 -24.72
C ILE A 15 5.10 -37.84 -24.92
N PHE A 16 3.93 -38.37 -24.62
CA PHE A 16 2.72 -37.57 -24.47
C PHE A 16 2.88 -36.74 -23.18
N THR A 17 3.19 -35.46 -23.30
CA THR A 17 3.02 -34.55 -22.18
C THR A 17 1.50 -34.40 -21.94
N ALA A 18 1.00 -35.13 -20.94
CA ALA A 18 -0.37 -34.92 -20.46
C ALA A 18 -0.45 -33.49 -19.92
N LYS A 19 -1.21 -32.64 -20.62
CA LYS A 19 -1.52 -31.28 -20.15
C LYS A 19 -2.78 -31.37 -19.30
N ALA A 20 -2.71 -30.93 -18.03
CA ALA A 20 -3.86 -30.94 -17.14
C ALA A 20 -4.81 -29.78 -17.51
N GLN A 21 -5.87 -30.11 -18.22
CA GLN A 21 -6.98 -29.25 -18.61
C GLN A 21 -8.18 -29.57 -17.73
N MET A 22 -8.98 -28.56 -17.36
CA MET A 22 -10.23 -28.76 -16.65
C MET A 22 -11.40 -28.68 -17.60
N TYR A 23 -12.24 -29.72 -17.62
CA TYR A 23 -13.43 -29.79 -18.44
C TYR A 23 -14.68 -29.98 -17.57
N VAL A 24 -15.65 -29.07 -17.70
CA VAL A 24 -16.95 -29.16 -17.02
C VAL A 24 -18.02 -29.45 -18.07
N SER A 25 -18.61 -30.66 -17.99
CA SER A 25 -19.61 -31.15 -18.95
C SER A 25 -20.91 -30.35 -18.91
N PRO A 26 -21.72 -30.40 -19.97
CA PRO A 26 -23.08 -29.85 -19.91
C PRO A 26 -23.86 -30.40 -18.73
N SER A 27 -24.67 -29.55 -18.09
CA SER A 27 -25.54 -29.88 -16.94
C SER A 27 -24.80 -30.49 -15.72
N SER A 28 -23.47 -30.31 -15.64
CA SER A 28 -22.69 -30.68 -14.48
C SER A 28 -22.09 -29.42 -13.81
N TYR A 29 -21.53 -29.62 -12.64
CA TYR A 29 -20.85 -28.51 -11.96
C TYR A 29 -19.64 -28.96 -11.14
N VAL A 30 -18.74 -28.00 -10.91
CA VAL A 30 -17.68 -28.06 -9.91
C VAL A 30 -18.05 -27.09 -8.81
N PHE A 31 -17.90 -27.48 -7.55
CA PHE A 31 -18.19 -26.65 -6.39
C PHE A 31 -16.96 -26.62 -5.47
N VAL A 32 -16.46 -25.43 -5.21
CA VAL A 32 -15.26 -25.18 -4.38
C VAL A 32 -15.66 -24.26 -3.25
N ASN A 33 -15.30 -24.63 -2.02
CA ASN A 33 -15.63 -23.88 -0.82
C ASN A 33 -14.41 -23.71 0.08
N ASN A 34 -14.02 -22.47 0.35
CA ASN A 34 -12.86 -22.10 1.19
C ASN A 34 -11.51 -22.68 0.75
N GLN A 35 -11.36 -23.04 -0.51
CA GLN A 35 -10.17 -23.68 -1.06
C GLN A 35 -9.80 -23.04 -2.40
N TYR A 36 -8.61 -23.34 -2.88
CA TYR A 36 -8.25 -23.02 -4.26
C TYR A 36 -8.23 -24.27 -5.13
N VAL A 37 -8.44 -24.05 -6.41
CA VAL A 37 -8.21 -25.03 -7.46
C VAL A 37 -7.06 -24.52 -8.33
N TYR A 38 -6.08 -25.37 -8.58
CA TYR A 38 -4.99 -25.06 -9.51
C TYR A 38 -5.15 -25.88 -10.79
N VAL A 39 -5.25 -25.19 -11.92
CA VAL A 39 -5.35 -25.79 -13.26
C VAL A 39 -4.13 -25.36 -14.06
N THR A 40 -3.33 -26.30 -14.53
CA THR A 40 -2.06 -25.98 -15.22
C THR A 40 -2.25 -25.41 -16.63
N GLN A 41 -3.42 -25.63 -17.23
CA GLN A 41 -3.78 -25.20 -18.58
C GLN A 41 -5.12 -24.44 -18.55
N ASP A 42 -5.93 -24.64 -19.59
CA ASP A 42 -7.24 -24.00 -19.78
C ASP A 42 -8.37 -24.67 -18.96
N VAL A 43 -9.39 -23.88 -18.73
CA VAL A 43 -10.68 -24.30 -18.18
C VAL A 43 -11.73 -24.20 -19.26
N ASN A 44 -12.42 -25.31 -19.53
CA ASN A 44 -13.45 -25.42 -20.54
C ASN A 44 -14.78 -25.76 -19.87
N ILE A 45 -15.66 -24.78 -19.74
CA ILE A 45 -16.99 -24.95 -19.13
C ILE A 45 -18.02 -25.00 -20.26
N GLN A 46 -18.60 -26.15 -20.49
CA GLN A 46 -19.58 -26.34 -21.57
C GLN A 46 -20.90 -25.63 -21.26
N ASN A 47 -21.71 -25.37 -22.29
CA ASN A 47 -23.04 -24.78 -22.14
C ASN A 47 -23.84 -25.52 -21.06
N THR A 48 -24.50 -24.80 -20.16
CA THR A 48 -25.19 -25.31 -18.96
C THR A 48 -24.27 -25.91 -17.87
N GLY A 49 -22.98 -26.03 -18.10
CA GLY A 49 -22.00 -26.36 -17.07
C GLY A 49 -21.71 -25.16 -16.15
N ASN A 50 -21.37 -25.41 -14.90
CA ASN A 50 -21.09 -24.36 -13.93
C ASN A 50 -19.85 -24.67 -13.09
N PHE A 51 -19.10 -23.62 -12.74
CA PHE A 51 -18.00 -23.70 -11.81
C PHE A 51 -18.21 -22.69 -10.68
N TYR A 52 -18.57 -23.17 -9.49
CA TYR A 52 -18.90 -22.34 -8.35
C TYR A 52 -17.69 -22.15 -7.44
N LEU A 53 -17.26 -20.90 -7.26
CA LEU A 53 -16.30 -20.49 -6.24
C LEU A 53 -17.06 -19.80 -5.11
N ARG A 54 -17.00 -20.36 -3.89
CA ARG A 54 -17.74 -19.88 -2.74
C ARG A 54 -16.84 -19.51 -1.59
N ASN A 55 -17.32 -18.58 -0.80
CA ASN A 55 -16.57 -18.00 0.29
C ASN A 55 -15.25 -17.43 -0.24
N THR A 56 -14.13 -17.84 0.32
CA THR A 56 -12.79 -17.38 -0.07
C THR A 56 -12.16 -18.20 -1.20
N SER A 57 -12.97 -19.02 -1.91
CA SER A 57 -12.42 -19.91 -2.95
C SER A 57 -11.91 -19.17 -4.17
N GLN A 58 -10.84 -19.68 -4.75
CA GLN A 58 -10.15 -19.06 -5.88
C GLN A 58 -9.71 -20.10 -6.91
N LEU A 59 -9.66 -19.67 -8.18
CA LEU A 59 -9.11 -20.47 -9.27
C LEU A 59 -7.73 -19.92 -9.65
N LEU A 60 -6.67 -20.69 -9.47
CA LEU A 60 -5.34 -20.43 -10.00
C LEU A 60 -5.16 -21.13 -11.34
N GLN A 61 -4.55 -20.48 -12.33
CA GLN A 61 -4.26 -21.07 -13.63
C GLN A 61 -2.81 -20.85 -14.05
N GLY A 62 -2.26 -21.87 -14.66
CA GLY A 62 -0.89 -21.88 -15.15
C GLY A 62 -0.71 -21.08 -16.44
N GLY A 63 0.31 -21.38 -17.20
CA GLY A 63 0.68 -20.65 -18.41
C GLY A 63 -0.25 -20.94 -19.59
N THR A 64 -1.18 -20.04 -19.89
CA THR A 64 -2.18 -20.17 -20.96
C THR A 64 -1.98 -19.15 -22.11
N GLY A 65 -0.81 -18.50 -22.18
CA GLY A 65 -0.51 -17.54 -23.24
C GLY A 65 -1.47 -16.33 -23.23
N ALA A 66 -2.14 -16.08 -24.34
CA ALA A 66 -3.07 -14.95 -24.52
C ALA A 66 -4.50 -15.24 -24.01
N GLY A 67 -4.70 -16.33 -23.29
CA GLY A 67 -5.99 -16.80 -22.82
C GLY A 67 -6.46 -18.01 -23.62
N ALA A 68 -6.81 -19.09 -22.93
CA ALA A 68 -7.20 -20.35 -23.53
C ALA A 68 -8.54 -20.88 -22.99
N ASN A 69 -9.13 -20.25 -21.98
CA ASN A 69 -10.42 -20.68 -21.45
C ASN A 69 -11.51 -20.63 -22.51
N ALA A 70 -12.32 -21.68 -22.58
CA ALA A 70 -13.31 -21.91 -23.60
C ALA A 70 -14.65 -22.35 -22.98
N GLY A 71 -15.66 -22.50 -23.84
CA GLY A 71 -16.98 -22.98 -23.46
C GLY A 71 -17.96 -21.86 -23.15
N ALA A 72 -19.24 -22.18 -23.29
CA ALA A 72 -20.37 -21.25 -23.11
C ALA A 72 -21.08 -21.41 -21.75
N GLY A 73 -20.47 -22.12 -20.81
CA GLY A 73 -20.92 -22.22 -19.42
C GLY A 73 -20.36 -21.13 -18.53
N ASP A 74 -20.73 -21.14 -17.27
CA ASP A 74 -20.45 -20.07 -16.32
C ASP A 74 -19.50 -20.52 -15.20
N LEU A 75 -18.42 -19.77 -14.98
CA LEU A 75 -17.86 -19.62 -13.64
C LEU A 75 -18.73 -18.63 -12.88
N SER A 76 -19.00 -18.91 -11.62
CA SER A 76 -19.76 -18.09 -10.69
C SER A 76 -18.91 -17.82 -9.46
N VAL A 77 -18.60 -16.55 -9.21
CA VAL A 77 -17.82 -16.11 -8.05
C VAL A 77 -18.52 -14.94 -7.36
N PHE A 78 -18.65 -15.06 -6.04
CA PHE A 78 -19.22 -14.01 -5.22
C PHE A 78 -18.16 -12.97 -4.88
N GLN A 79 -18.55 -11.70 -5.00
CA GLN A 79 -17.72 -10.57 -4.56
C GLN A 79 -18.60 -9.47 -3.99
N GLU A 80 -18.10 -8.81 -2.96
CA GLU A 80 -18.85 -7.81 -2.23
C GLU A 80 -18.49 -6.40 -2.65
N GLY A 81 -19.50 -5.61 -3.03
CA GLY A 81 -19.40 -4.17 -3.07
C GLY A 81 -19.40 -3.63 -1.65
N THR A 82 -18.84 -2.46 -1.46
CA THR A 82 -18.55 -1.90 -0.14
C THR A 82 -19.23 -0.57 0.10
N VAL A 83 -20.05 -0.14 -0.85
CA VAL A 83 -20.63 1.20 -0.90
C VAL A 83 -22.13 1.14 -1.15
N ASN A 84 -22.83 2.19 -0.75
CA ASN A 84 -24.25 2.37 -1.02
C ASN A 84 -24.49 2.93 -2.44
N ASN A 85 -25.75 3.25 -2.76
CA ASN A 85 -26.13 3.77 -4.08
C ASN A 85 -25.63 5.17 -4.41
N PHE A 86 -24.96 5.87 -3.48
CA PHE A 86 -24.38 7.19 -3.73
C PHE A 86 -22.88 7.18 -3.99
N GLN A 87 -22.18 6.10 -3.62
CA GLN A 87 -20.73 6.00 -3.66
C GLN A 87 -20.26 5.01 -4.70
N TYR A 88 -19.02 5.19 -5.18
CA TYR A 88 -18.40 4.34 -6.19
C TYR A 88 -17.49 3.28 -5.60
N ASN A 89 -17.61 2.05 -6.10
CA ASN A 89 -16.48 1.13 -6.16
C ASN A 89 -15.85 1.14 -7.55
N TYR A 90 -14.55 0.90 -7.61
CA TYR A 90 -13.86 0.58 -8.84
C TYR A 90 -13.70 -0.93 -8.95
N TRP A 91 -14.20 -1.47 -10.04
CA TRP A 91 -14.28 -2.89 -10.32
C TRP A 91 -13.41 -3.27 -11.52
N CYS A 92 -13.03 -4.56 -11.58
CA CYS A 92 -12.55 -5.23 -12.77
C CYS A 92 -13.14 -6.64 -12.79
N SER A 93 -13.84 -7.02 -13.84
CA SER A 93 -14.56 -8.29 -13.83
C SER A 93 -13.61 -9.48 -13.93
N PRO A 94 -13.79 -10.54 -13.08
CA PRO A 94 -13.03 -11.79 -13.18
C PRO A 94 -13.53 -12.70 -14.32
N VAL A 95 -14.62 -12.33 -14.96
CA VAL A 95 -15.25 -13.11 -16.03
C VAL A 95 -15.65 -12.22 -17.21
N GLY A 96 -15.73 -12.80 -18.39
CA GLY A 96 -16.32 -12.19 -19.57
C GLY A 96 -17.59 -12.90 -20.00
N THR A 97 -18.24 -12.40 -21.06
CA THR A 97 -19.41 -13.05 -21.66
C THR A 97 -19.07 -14.46 -22.12
N PRO A 98 -19.86 -15.51 -21.73
CA PRO A 98 -19.61 -16.88 -22.16
C PRO A 98 -19.75 -17.05 -23.67
N LEU A 99 -18.72 -17.60 -24.28
CA LEU A 99 -18.70 -18.00 -25.70
C LEU A 99 -17.92 -19.32 -25.82
N ALA A 100 -18.34 -20.16 -26.77
CA ALA A 100 -17.69 -21.47 -26.99
C ALA A 100 -16.21 -21.35 -27.40
N ALA A 101 -15.89 -20.30 -28.18
CA ALA A 101 -14.51 -20.04 -28.61
C ALA A 101 -13.59 -19.71 -27.42
N ALA A 102 -12.32 -20.10 -27.54
CA ALA A 102 -11.29 -19.74 -26.56
C ALA A 102 -10.99 -18.22 -26.56
N GLY A 103 -10.43 -17.76 -25.43
CA GLY A 103 -10.03 -16.36 -25.24
C GLY A 103 -10.94 -15.58 -24.29
N ASN A 104 -10.47 -14.42 -23.88
CA ASN A 104 -11.20 -13.52 -23.00
C ASN A 104 -12.22 -12.70 -23.79
N ASN A 105 -13.40 -12.53 -23.21
CA ASN A 105 -14.48 -11.76 -23.84
C ASN A 105 -14.83 -10.53 -23.00
N PRO A 106 -15.39 -9.49 -23.62
CA PRO A 106 -15.87 -8.33 -22.86
C PRO A 106 -16.95 -8.71 -21.84
N PHE A 107 -16.95 -7.98 -20.74
CA PHE A 107 -17.93 -8.04 -19.67
C PHE A 107 -18.98 -6.93 -19.81
N GLY A 108 -20.18 -7.17 -19.26
CA GLY A 108 -21.21 -6.16 -19.05
C GLY A 108 -21.98 -6.44 -17.77
N ILE A 109 -22.60 -5.42 -17.17
CA ILE A 109 -23.33 -5.56 -15.90
C ILE A 109 -24.54 -6.48 -15.97
N THR A 110 -25.00 -6.88 -17.16
CA THR A 110 -26.02 -7.91 -17.37
C THR A 110 -25.55 -9.30 -16.92
N ARG A 111 -24.26 -9.47 -16.61
CA ARG A 111 -23.65 -10.68 -16.06
C ARG A 111 -23.49 -10.63 -14.53
N LEU A 112 -24.12 -9.66 -13.87
CA LEU A 112 -24.22 -9.58 -12.42
C LEU A 112 -25.56 -10.16 -11.96
N TYR A 113 -25.49 -10.97 -10.91
CA TYR A 113 -26.63 -11.67 -10.33
C TYR A 113 -26.69 -11.41 -8.82
N ARG A 114 -27.88 -11.54 -8.26
CA ARG A 114 -28.12 -11.61 -6.82
C ARG A 114 -27.99 -13.05 -6.36
N PRO A 115 -27.09 -13.40 -5.46
CA PRO A 115 -27.05 -14.74 -4.86
C PRO A 115 -28.34 -15.02 -4.09
N THR A 116 -28.92 -16.19 -4.31
CA THR A 116 -30.11 -16.68 -3.61
C THR A 116 -29.86 -18.02 -2.91
N GLY A 117 -28.70 -18.61 -3.13
CA GLY A 117 -28.23 -19.85 -2.53
C GLY A 117 -26.80 -20.15 -2.99
N LEU A 118 -26.21 -21.22 -2.50
CA LEU A 118 -24.81 -21.56 -2.82
C LEU A 118 -24.59 -21.82 -4.33
N THR A 119 -25.58 -22.33 -5.04
CA THR A 119 -25.53 -22.61 -6.48
C THR A 119 -26.57 -21.85 -7.27
N ALA A 120 -27.44 -21.09 -6.61
CA ALA A 120 -28.55 -20.38 -7.20
C ALA A 120 -28.35 -18.86 -7.11
N SER A 121 -28.67 -18.17 -8.20
CA SER A 121 -28.67 -16.71 -8.27
C SER A 121 -29.74 -16.21 -9.24
N THR A 122 -30.26 -15.02 -8.98
CA THR A 122 -31.23 -14.35 -9.85
C THR A 122 -30.51 -13.19 -10.58
N ALA A 123 -30.70 -13.09 -11.89
CA ALA A 123 -30.11 -11.99 -12.67
C ALA A 123 -30.54 -10.63 -12.11
N ALA A 124 -29.62 -9.69 -12.04
CA ALA A 124 -29.93 -8.32 -11.65
C ALA A 124 -30.83 -7.66 -12.70
N THR A 125 -31.80 -6.88 -12.23
CA THR A 125 -32.58 -6.02 -13.11
C THR A 125 -31.74 -4.81 -13.52
N ILE A 126 -31.60 -4.56 -14.80
CA ILE A 126 -30.93 -3.36 -15.29
C ILE A 126 -31.96 -2.26 -15.44
N LEU A 127 -31.82 -1.20 -14.67
CA LEU A 127 -32.73 -0.07 -14.67
C LEU A 127 -32.59 0.79 -15.93
N PRO A 128 -33.63 1.56 -16.31
CA PRO A 128 -33.48 2.63 -17.28
C PRO A 128 -32.39 3.64 -16.82
N THR A 129 -31.69 4.26 -17.77
CA THR A 129 -30.62 5.24 -17.48
C THR A 129 -31.11 6.48 -16.74
N SER A 130 -32.41 6.76 -16.72
CA SER A 130 -33.04 7.82 -15.93
C SER A 130 -33.19 7.46 -14.45
N ASN A 131 -32.98 6.22 -14.06
CA ASN A 131 -33.02 5.77 -12.66
C ASN A 131 -31.62 5.73 -12.09
N TYR A 132 -31.38 6.50 -11.05
CA TYR A 132 -30.06 6.67 -10.43
C TYR A 132 -29.84 5.77 -9.21
N ASN A 133 -30.90 5.15 -8.68
CA ASN A 133 -30.85 4.37 -7.45
C ASN A 133 -31.09 2.88 -7.73
N GLY A 134 -30.04 2.09 -7.63
CA GLY A 134 -30.14 0.64 -7.57
C GLY A 134 -30.74 0.16 -6.25
N THR A 135 -31.26 -1.06 -6.22
CA THR A 135 -31.82 -1.71 -5.01
C THR A 135 -31.17 -3.06 -4.78
N SER A 136 -31.13 -3.51 -3.51
CA SER A 136 -30.46 -4.75 -3.10
C SER A 136 -31.35 -5.98 -3.23
N SER A 137 -32.65 -5.87 -2.94
CA SER A 137 -33.59 -7.01 -2.94
C SER A 137 -34.98 -6.56 -3.40
N PRO A 138 -35.40 -6.90 -4.65
CA PRO A 138 -34.60 -7.54 -5.69
C PRO A 138 -33.41 -6.69 -6.13
N LEU A 139 -32.34 -7.35 -6.57
CA LEU A 139 -31.18 -6.62 -7.06
C LEU A 139 -31.50 -5.89 -8.36
N ALA A 140 -31.37 -4.56 -8.33
CA ALA A 140 -31.50 -3.70 -9.51
C ALA A 140 -30.29 -2.77 -9.58
N ILE A 141 -29.67 -2.67 -10.75
CA ILE A 141 -28.45 -1.87 -10.98
C ILE A 141 -28.79 -0.66 -11.86
N ALA A 142 -28.33 0.52 -11.44
CA ALA A 142 -28.45 1.76 -12.19
C ALA A 142 -27.30 1.89 -13.21
N PRO A 143 -27.53 1.66 -14.51
CA PRO A 143 -26.48 1.63 -15.52
C PRO A 143 -25.87 3.01 -15.77
N TYR A 144 -26.53 4.09 -15.35
CA TYR A 144 -26.00 5.47 -15.47
C TYR A 144 -24.63 5.65 -14.83
N TRP A 145 -24.26 4.84 -13.82
CA TRP A 145 -23.03 4.95 -13.06
C TRP A 145 -21.91 4.04 -13.55
N ILE A 146 -22.07 3.41 -14.73
CA ILE A 146 -21.07 2.49 -15.29
C ILE A 146 -20.24 3.21 -16.32
N TRP A 147 -19.01 3.46 -15.99
CA TRP A 147 -18.07 4.22 -16.80
C TRP A 147 -16.68 3.59 -16.79
N LYS A 148 -15.92 3.77 -17.87
CA LYS A 148 -14.49 3.41 -17.98
C LYS A 148 -13.64 4.67 -18.01
N PHE A 149 -12.38 4.53 -17.60
CA PHE A 149 -11.38 5.60 -17.70
C PHE A 149 -10.11 5.01 -18.29
N VAL A 150 -9.85 5.23 -19.55
CA VAL A 150 -8.75 4.62 -20.29
C VAL A 150 -7.94 5.70 -20.99
N THR A 151 -6.65 5.76 -20.76
CA THR A 151 -5.71 6.75 -21.33
C THR A 151 -6.23 8.19 -21.22
N SER A 152 -6.74 8.56 -20.07
CA SER A 152 -7.47 9.80 -19.82
C SER A 152 -6.83 10.64 -18.72
N SER A 153 -7.00 11.97 -18.78
CA SER A 153 -6.38 12.92 -17.83
C SER A 153 -7.38 13.84 -17.14
N THR A 154 -8.61 13.96 -17.65
CA THR A 154 -9.62 14.86 -17.10
C THR A 154 -10.92 14.14 -16.80
N TYR A 155 -11.71 14.67 -15.86
CA TYR A 155 -13.01 14.11 -15.48
C TYR A 155 -13.96 13.95 -16.68
N ALA A 156 -13.96 14.86 -17.64
CA ALA A 156 -14.82 14.80 -18.83
C ALA A 156 -14.52 13.62 -19.76
N GLN A 157 -13.40 12.93 -19.58
CA GLN A 157 -12.99 11.79 -20.42
C GLN A 157 -13.44 10.43 -19.88
N TRP A 158 -14.22 10.39 -18.80
CA TRP A 158 -14.89 9.16 -18.43
C TRP A 158 -15.81 8.70 -19.57
N ALA A 159 -15.61 7.49 -20.05
CA ALA A 159 -16.36 6.91 -21.16
C ALA A 159 -17.56 6.11 -20.63
N PHE A 160 -18.77 6.53 -21.02
CA PHE A 160 -20.02 5.86 -20.63
C PHE A 160 -20.09 4.45 -21.22
N VAL A 161 -20.42 3.47 -20.39
CA VAL A 161 -20.63 2.07 -20.75
C VAL A 161 -22.11 1.68 -20.61
N GLY A 162 -22.74 2.10 -19.55
CA GLY A 162 -24.11 1.71 -19.23
C GLY A 162 -24.25 0.19 -19.08
N SER A 163 -25.23 -0.40 -19.80
CA SER A 163 -25.47 -1.85 -19.78
C SER A 163 -24.77 -2.62 -20.90
N ALA A 164 -23.97 -1.97 -21.71
CA ALA A 164 -23.28 -2.63 -22.83
C ALA A 164 -22.18 -3.58 -22.35
N SER A 165 -22.02 -4.71 -23.03
CA SER A 165 -20.94 -5.66 -22.76
C SER A 165 -19.67 -5.25 -23.52
N THR A 166 -19.06 -4.14 -23.12
CA THR A 166 -17.89 -3.53 -23.80
C THR A 166 -16.72 -3.27 -22.87
N ILE A 167 -16.75 -3.79 -21.63
CA ILE A 167 -15.63 -3.73 -20.70
C ILE A 167 -14.70 -4.89 -21.03
N ASN A 168 -13.56 -4.60 -21.65
CA ASN A 168 -12.58 -5.64 -21.99
C ASN A 168 -11.95 -6.23 -20.73
N ALA A 169 -11.47 -7.47 -20.80
CA ALA A 169 -10.75 -8.08 -19.69
C ALA A 169 -9.56 -7.18 -19.28
N GLY A 170 -9.38 -6.98 -17.97
CA GLY A 170 -8.36 -6.10 -17.40
C GLY A 170 -8.74 -4.61 -17.34
N GLU A 171 -9.70 -4.15 -18.14
CA GLU A 171 -10.25 -2.79 -17.98
C GLU A 171 -11.07 -2.70 -16.71
N GLY A 172 -10.83 -1.65 -15.93
CA GLY A 172 -11.66 -1.33 -14.78
C GLY A 172 -12.87 -0.48 -15.16
N PHE A 173 -13.87 -0.49 -14.29
CA PHE A 173 -15.06 0.33 -14.42
C PHE A 173 -15.56 0.84 -13.07
N SER A 174 -16.20 2.00 -13.08
CA SER A 174 -16.90 2.51 -11.91
C SER A 174 -18.29 1.89 -11.83
N MET A 175 -18.76 1.62 -10.62
CA MET A 175 -20.15 1.25 -10.36
C MET A 175 -20.53 1.74 -8.96
N LYS A 176 -21.69 2.39 -8.83
CA LYS A 176 -22.25 2.67 -7.52
C LYS A 176 -22.87 1.42 -6.93
N GLY A 177 -22.92 1.35 -5.60
CA GLY A 177 -23.63 0.31 -4.89
C GLY A 177 -25.15 0.46 -5.03
N VAL A 178 -25.87 -0.17 -4.14
CA VAL A 178 -27.35 -0.23 -4.15
C VAL A 178 -27.91 0.25 -2.81
N SER A 179 -29.17 0.67 -2.81
CA SER A 179 -29.91 1.04 -1.61
C SER A 179 -30.62 -0.17 -0.98
N GLY A 180 -30.91 -0.05 0.31
CA GLY A 180 -31.61 -1.09 1.07
C GLY A 180 -30.67 -2.18 1.60
N THR A 181 -31.26 -3.24 2.09
CA THR A 181 -30.57 -4.40 2.67
C THR A 181 -31.03 -5.68 1.98
N ASP A 182 -30.15 -6.67 1.93
CA ASP A 182 -30.48 -8.03 1.50
C ASP A 182 -30.14 -9.00 2.62
N ALA A 183 -31.16 -9.48 3.32
CA ALA A 183 -31.02 -10.45 4.38
C ALA A 183 -30.78 -11.89 3.86
N THR A 184 -30.79 -12.09 2.54
CA THR A 184 -30.53 -13.40 1.96
C THR A 184 -29.06 -13.75 2.14
N ILE A 185 -28.83 -14.76 2.95
CA ILE A 185 -27.51 -15.33 3.20
C ILE A 185 -27.32 -16.45 2.19
N ALA A 186 -26.50 -16.22 1.18
CA ALA A 186 -26.13 -17.26 0.22
C ALA A 186 -25.20 -18.33 0.82
N ASP A 187 -24.71 -18.07 2.04
CA ASP A 187 -23.73 -18.91 2.73
C ASP A 187 -23.92 -18.81 4.24
N ALA A 188 -24.18 -19.96 4.87
CA ALA A 188 -24.39 -20.05 6.31
C ALA A 188 -23.10 -19.82 7.15
N THR A 189 -21.93 -19.95 6.53
CA THR A 189 -20.63 -19.82 7.22
C THR A 189 -20.09 -18.39 7.22
N GLU A 190 -20.38 -17.60 6.19
CA GLU A 190 -19.88 -16.24 6.05
C GLU A 190 -20.96 -15.17 6.11
N GLY A 191 -22.21 -15.56 6.14
CA GLY A 191 -23.41 -14.79 6.48
C GLY A 191 -23.36 -13.29 6.26
N VAL A 192 -22.83 -12.81 5.15
CA VAL A 192 -22.81 -11.38 4.86
C VAL A 192 -24.18 -10.97 4.41
N ALA A 193 -24.96 -10.47 5.37
CA ALA A 193 -26.13 -9.68 5.04
C ALA A 193 -25.67 -8.43 4.30
N ASN A 194 -26.35 -8.06 3.22
CA ASN A 194 -26.19 -6.76 2.62
C ASN A 194 -26.69 -5.69 3.60
N ASN A 195 -25.80 -5.25 4.48
CA ASN A 195 -26.01 -4.09 5.31
C ASN A 195 -25.89 -2.81 4.46
N SER A 196 -26.39 -1.70 4.95
CA SER A 196 -26.22 -0.40 4.28
C SER A 196 -24.74 -0.12 4.00
N GLY A 197 -24.28 -0.40 2.78
CA GLY A 197 -22.87 -0.26 2.39
C GLY A 197 -22.19 -1.52 1.85
N GLY A 198 -22.90 -2.64 1.70
CA GLY A 198 -22.37 -3.83 1.08
C GLY A 198 -23.41 -4.62 0.31
N GLN A 199 -23.13 -4.95 -0.93
CA GLN A 199 -23.95 -5.85 -1.75
C GLN A 199 -23.09 -6.99 -2.23
N ARG A 200 -23.54 -8.23 -2.00
CA ARG A 200 -22.91 -9.39 -2.62
C ARG A 200 -23.42 -9.54 -4.05
N TYR A 201 -22.50 -9.48 -5.00
CA TYR A 201 -22.75 -9.74 -6.41
C TYR A 201 -22.22 -11.12 -6.79
N ASP A 202 -22.95 -11.87 -7.59
CA ASP A 202 -22.46 -13.07 -8.27
C ASP A 202 -22.03 -12.66 -9.69
N PHE A 203 -20.73 -12.66 -9.94
CA PHE A 203 -20.16 -12.48 -11.27
C PHE A 203 -20.23 -13.81 -12.01
N ARG A 204 -20.99 -13.86 -13.11
CA ARG A 204 -21.20 -15.08 -13.89
C ARG A 204 -20.73 -14.95 -15.31
N GLY A 205 -19.88 -15.86 -15.75
CA GLY A 205 -19.37 -15.85 -17.12
C GLY A 205 -18.18 -16.77 -17.34
N LYS A 206 -17.55 -16.63 -18.49
CA LYS A 206 -16.32 -17.34 -18.80
C LYS A 206 -15.16 -16.74 -17.99
N PRO A 207 -14.40 -17.54 -17.20
CA PRO A 207 -13.29 -17.01 -16.41
C PRO A 207 -12.20 -16.43 -17.32
N ASN A 208 -11.71 -15.25 -16.98
CA ASN A 208 -10.57 -14.64 -17.67
C ASN A 208 -9.27 -15.35 -17.29
N ASP A 209 -8.36 -15.46 -18.24
CA ASP A 209 -7.05 -16.09 -18.04
C ASP A 209 -5.98 -15.57 -19.00
N GLY A 210 -4.74 -15.99 -18.76
CA GLY A 210 -3.61 -15.71 -19.64
C GLY A 210 -3.06 -14.29 -19.52
N THR A 211 -2.50 -13.82 -20.60
CA THR A 211 -1.92 -12.48 -20.72
C THR A 211 -2.98 -11.50 -21.22
N ILE A 212 -3.26 -10.48 -20.42
CA ILE A 212 -4.34 -9.50 -20.68
C ILE A 212 -3.74 -8.09 -20.75
N PRO A 213 -3.59 -7.51 -21.94
CA PRO A 213 -3.08 -6.16 -22.12
C PRO A 213 -4.19 -5.11 -21.94
N VAL A 214 -3.84 -3.97 -21.33
CA VAL A 214 -4.69 -2.78 -21.24
C VAL A 214 -3.89 -1.56 -21.65
N ALA A 215 -4.45 -0.72 -22.51
CA ALA A 215 -3.77 0.44 -23.05
C ALA A 215 -3.46 1.51 -21.99
N VAL A 216 -2.25 2.06 -22.04
CA VAL A 216 -1.79 3.21 -21.27
C VAL A 216 -1.12 4.23 -22.17
N SER A 217 -1.07 5.49 -21.77
CA SER A 217 -0.34 6.53 -22.50
C SER A 217 0.34 7.51 -21.53
N ALA A 218 1.43 8.09 -21.97
CA ALA A 218 2.24 9.00 -21.17
C ALA A 218 1.42 10.15 -20.57
N GLY A 219 1.57 10.35 -19.26
CA GLY A 219 0.90 11.43 -18.52
C GLY A 219 -0.58 11.20 -18.22
N ASN A 220 -1.17 10.08 -18.67
CA ASN A 220 -2.58 9.76 -18.49
C ASN A 220 -2.81 8.61 -17.52
N PHE A 221 -3.99 8.60 -16.92
CA PHE A 221 -4.46 7.51 -16.08
C PHE A 221 -5.28 6.49 -16.88
N THR A 222 -5.21 5.24 -16.46
CA THR A 222 -6.10 4.17 -16.91
C THR A 222 -6.63 3.42 -15.71
N LEU A 223 -7.95 3.26 -15.65
CA LEU A 223 -8.61 2.38 -14.67
C LEU A 223 -8.46 0.94 -15.15
N VAL A 224 -7.66 0.20 -14.42
CA VAL A 224 -7.40 -1.24 -14.61
C VAL A 224 -7.86 -1.99 -13.37
N GLY A 225 -7.60 -3.30 -13.27
CA GLY A 225 -7.85 -4.04 -12.06
C GLY A 225 -7.51 -5.52 -12.20
N ASN A 226 -7.81 -6.28 -11.16
CA ASN A 226 -7.61 -7.72 -11.14
C ASN A 226 -8.69 -8.44 -11.98
N PRO A 227 -8.36 -8.97 -13.16
CA PRO A 227 -9.33 -9.60 -14.05
C PRO A 227 -9.49 -11.11 -13.79
N TYR A 228 -8.85 -11.67 -12.77
CA TYR A 228 -8.85 -13.10 -12.55
C TYR A 228 -9.76 -13.52 -11.40
N PRO A 229 -10.32 -14.74 -11.42
CA PRO A 229 -11.05 -15.31 -10.30
C PRO A 229 -10.10 -15.85 -9.20
N SER A 230 -9.09 -15.09 -8.88
CA SER A 230 -8.12 -15.27 -7.79
C SER A 230 -7.58 -13.92 -7.35
N ALA A 231 -6.97 -13.83 -6.18
CA ALA A 231 -6.13 -12.69 -5.85
C ALA A 231 -4.89 -12.63 -6.76
N ILE A 232 -4.28 -11.45 -6.86
CA ILE A 232 -2.97 -11.25 -7.51
C ILE A 232 -2.00 -10.57 -6.54
N ASP A 233 -0.71 -10.88 -6.67
CA ASP A 233 0.36 -10.10 -6.05
C ASP A 233 0.53 -8.78 -6.83
N LEU A 234 0.08 -7.68 -6.21
CA LEU A 234 0.13 -6.36 -6.82
C LEU A 234 1.57 -5.87 -6.99
N ASN A 235 2.49 -6.29 -6.11
CA ASN A 235 3.91 -5.99 -6.28
C ASN A 235 4.47 -6.69 -7.53
N ALA A 236 4.12 -7.97 -7.74
CA ALA A 236 4.53 -8.69 -8.94
C ALA A 236 4.00 -8.04 -10.24
N TYR A 237 2.80 -7.47 -10.19
CA TYR A 237 2.23 -6.74 -11.32
C TYR A 237 2.92 -5.39 -11.56
N LEU A 238 3.05 -4.56 -10.52
CA LEU A 238 3.58 -3.20 -10.65
C LEU A 238 5.09 -3.18 -10.94
N LEU A 239 5.85 -4.12 -10.34
CA LEU A 239 7.30 -4.22 -10.53
C LEU A 239 7.71 -5.09 -11.73
N ASN A 240 6.76 -5.65 -12.49
CA ASN A 240 7.07 -6.42 -13.68
C ASN A 240 7.82 -5.55 -14.71
N PRO A 241 8.98 -5.96 -15.24
CA PRO A 241 9.78 -5.12 -16.14
C PRO A 241 9.02 -4.63 -17.39
N ALA A 242 8.10 -5.45 -17.95
CA ALA A 242 7.30 -5.02 -19.11
C ALA A 242 6.28 -3.93 -18.73
N ASN A 243 5.73 -3.99 -17.50
CA ASN A 243 4.82 -2.97 -16.99
C ASN A 243 5.60 -1.71 -16.56
N ALA A 244 6.76 -1.88 -15.93
CA ALA A 244 7.64 -0.79 -15.53
C ALA A 244 8.10 0.10 -16.71
N ALA A 245 8.15 -0.46 -17.92
CA ALA A 245 8.48 0.29 -19.11
C ALA A 245 7.39 1.31 -19.54
N VAL A 246 6.16 1.18 -19.03
CA VAL A 246 5.01 1.98 -19.52
C VAL A 246 4.19 2.64 -18.42
N ILE A 247 4.40 2.29 -17.13
CA ILE A 247 3.73 2.93 -15.97
C ILE A 247 4.74 3.39 -14.94
N ASN A 248 4.31 4.26 -14.02
CA ASN A 248 5.16 4.82 -12.96
C ASN A 248 5.36 3.91 -11.73
N GLY A 249 4.83 2.67 -11.74
CA GLY A 249 5.02 1.69 -10.66
C GLY A 249 4.10 1.83 -9.46
N GLN A 250 3.13 2.72 -9.49
CA GLN A 250 2.15 2.89 -8.43
C GLN A 250 0.76 2.39 -8.84
N ALA A 251 -0.04 2.01 -7.82
CA ALA A 251 -1.49 1.85 -7.95
C ALA A 251 -2.21 2.92 -7.14
N TYR A 252 -3.25 3.51 -7.73
CA TYR A 252 -4.03 4.58 -7.10
C TYR A 252 -5.45 4.09 -6.85
N PHE A 253 -5.90 4.22 -5.60
CA PHE A 253 -7.18 3.73 -5.12
C PHE A 253 -8.10 4.89 -4.75
N TRP A 254 -9.30 4.91 -5.30
CA TRP A 254 -10.30 5.89 -4.95
C TRP A 254 -10.85 5.63 -3.56
N GLU A 255 -10.83 6.66 -2.73
CA GLU A 255 -11.45 6.71 -1.40
C GLU A 255 -12.41 7.89 -1.33
N GLN A 256 -13.51 7.74 -0.62
CA GLN A 256 -14.48 8.83 -0.47
C GLN A 256 -15.21 8.77 0.86
N VAL A 257 -15.64 9.95 1.34
CA VAL A 257 -16.54 10.09 2.48
C VAL A 257 -17.94 9.62 2.10
N VAL A 258 -18.66 9.05 3.06
CA VAL A 258 -20.06 8.66 2.87
C VAL A 258 -20.92 9.90 2.69
N VAL A 259 -21.57 10.01 1.53
CA VAL A 259 -22.52 11.09 1.21
C VAL A 259 -23.85 10.50 0.76
N ASN A 260 -24.93 11.24 0.90
CA ASN A 260 -26.28 10.85 0.49
C ASN A 260 -26.75 11.69 -0.70
N SER A 261 -25.91 11.81 -1.72
CA SER A 261 -26.19 12.63 -2.90
C SER A 261 -25.57 12.02 -4.15
N HIS A 262 -26.23 12.22 -5.30
CA HIS A 262 -25.67 11.93 -6.60
C HIS A 262 -24.95 13.10 -7.25
N MET A 263 -25.03 14.27 -6.65
CA MET A 263 -24.43 15.48 -7.19
C MET A 263 -22.93 15.49 -6.91
N LEU A 264 -22.13 15.70 -7.95
CA LEU A 264 -20.67 15.67 -7.87
C LEU A 264 -20.13 16.73 -6.87
N ASN A 265 -20.75 17.89 -6.80
CA ASN A 265 -20.38 18.96 -5.86
C ASN A 265 -20.68 18.64 -4.38
N GLN A 266 -21.27 17.48 -4.09
CA GLN A 266 -21.46 16.98 -2.73
C GLN A 266 -20.44 15.87 -2.40
N TYR A 267 -19.60 15.45 -3.38
CA TYR A 267 -18.61 14.42 -3.15
C TYR A 267 -17.38 14.98 -2.47
N GLN A 268 -16.80 14.12 -1.63
CA GLN A 268 -15.56 14.36 -0.91
C GLN A 268 -14.73 13.07 -0.99
N GLY A 269 -13.59 13.16 -1.62
CA GLY A 269 -12.75 11.99 -1.81
C GLY A 269 -11.42 12.32 -2.47
N GLY A 270 -10.62 11.30 -2.74
CA GLY A 270 -9.31 11.42 -3.35
C GLY A 270 -8.71 10.05 -3.66
N TYR A 271 -7.48 10.08 -4.14
CA TYR A 271 -6.71 8.86 -4.43
C TYR A 271 -5.61 8.65 -3.41
N GLY A 272 -5.61 7.47 -2.77
CA GLY A 272 -4.47 6.97 -2.03
C GLY A 272 -3.49 6.26 -2.96
N VAL A 273 -2.22 6.23 -2.59
CA VAL A 273 -1.11 5.74 -3.42
C VAL A 273 -0.45 4.53 -2.78
N TYR A 274 -0.38 3.42 -3.50
CA TYR A 274 0.36 2.23 -3.10
C TYR A 274 1.69 2.15 -3.82
N ASN A 275 2.78 2.02 -3.05
CA ASN A 275 4.15 1.91 -3.51
C ASN A 275 4.68 0.49 -3.25
N PRO A 276 4.85 -0.35 -4.28
CA PRO A 276 5.20 -1.76 -4.12
C PRO A 276 6.62 -2.00 -3.59
N GLY A 277 7.58 -1.12 -3.89
CA GLY A 277 8.98 -1.25 -3.43
C GLY A 277 9.14 -1.08 -1.92
N THR A 278 8.26 -0.31 -1.30
CA THR A 278 8.20 -0.09 0.16
C THR A 278 7.07 -0.85 0.83
N SER A 279 6.15 -1.41 0.06
CA SER A 279 4.85 -1.97 0.51
C SER A 279 4.00 -0.99 1.33
N ILE A 280 4.20 0.32 1.16
CA ILE A 280 3.49 1.36 1.89
C ILE A 280 2.30 1.87 1.08
N TYR A 281 1.17 2.03 1.76
CA TYR A 281 0.02 2.76 1.26
C TYR A 281 -0.04 4.14 1.91
N THR A 282 0.07 5.19 1.10
CA THR A 282 -0.15 6.57 1.53
C THR A 282 -1.63 6.89 1.33
N PRO A 283 -2.40 7.17 2.40
CA PRO A 283 -3.83 7.46 2.31
C PRO A 283 -4.13 8.65 1.41
N ALA A 284 -5.35 8.68 0.86
CA ALA A 284 -5.83 9.81 0.07
C ALA A 284 -5.86 11.11 0.88
N ALA A 285 -5.62 12.23 0.22
CA ALA A 285 -6.14 13.51 0.68
C ALA A 285 -7.55 13.67 0.10
N PHE A 286 -8.53 13.98 0.92
CA PHE A 286 -9.91 14.19 0.48
C PHE A 286 -10.13 15.63 0.09
N TYR A 287 -10.84 15.84 -1.01
CA TYR A 287 -11.20 17.13 -1.58
C TYR A 287 -12.70 17.22 -1.80
N THR A 288 -13.22 18.44 -1.77
CA THR A 288 -14.51 18.75 -2.39
C THR A 288 -14.35 18.81 -3.91
N TYR A 289 -15.45 18.72 -4.63
CA TYR A 289 -15.48 18.84 -6.09
C TYR A 289 -16.50 19.88 -6.52
N ASP A 290 -16.27 20.57 -7.62
CA ASP A 290 -17.30 21.36 -8.28
C ASP A 290 -18.18 20.49 -9.20
N GLY A 291 -19.21 21.07 -9.83
CA GLY A 291 -20.10 20.34 -10.74
C GLY A 291 -19.41 19.84 -12.03
N ALA A 292 -18.23 20.34 -12.34
CA ALA A 292 -17.42 19.94 -13.50
C ALA A 292 -16.35 18.88 -13.14
N GLY A 293 -16.22 18.52 -11.87
CA GLY A 293 -15.25 17.55 -11.38
C GLY A 293 -13.87 18.12 -11.06
N ASN A 294 -13.75 19.44 -11.00
CA ASN A 294 -12.50 20.05 -10.55
C ASN A 294 -12.39 19.93 -9.03
N GLN A 295 -11.20 19.65 -8.56
CA GLN A 295 -10.90 19.58 -7.14
C GLN A 295 -10.97 20.98 -6.51
N GLY A 296 -11.62 21.03 -5.34
CA GLY A 296 -11.77 22.23 -4.55
C GLY A 296 -10.92 22.21 -3.28
N VAL A 297 -11.54 22.53 -2.15
CA VAL A 297 -10.85 22.64 -0.87
C VAL A 297 -10.53 21.23 -0.33
N PRO A 298 -9.30 20.99 0.18
CA PRO A 298 -9.00 19.77 0.91
C PRO A 298 -9.76 19.76 2.26
N ILE A 299 -10.19 18.57 2.70
CA ILE A 299 -11.08 18.42 3.88
C ILE A 299 -10.60 17.38 4.90
N GLY A 300 -9.61 16.56 4.58
CA GLY A 300 -9.07 15.57 5.51
C GLY A 300 -8.34 14.42 4.83
N PRO A 301 -7.74 13.51 5.60
CA PRO A 301 -7.10 12.33 5.07
C PRO A 301 -8.08 11.17 4.90
N GLY A 302 -7.79 10.30 3.96
CA GLY A 302 -8.39 8.98 3.81
C GLY A 302 -7.93 7.97 4.87
N THR A 303 -8.25 6.73 4.65
CA THR A 303 -7.98 5.62 5.57
C THR A 303 -6.79 4.78 5.08
N PHE A 304 -6.01 4.26 6.02
CA PHE A 304 -4.94 3.31 5.71
C PHE A 304 -5.52 1.94 5.35
N PHE A 305 -5.04 1.34 4.25
CA PHE A 305 -5.40 0.00 3.80
C PHE A 305 -4.17 -0.84 3.49
N GLN A 306 -4.30 -2.15 3.66
CA GLN A 306 -3.29 -3.13 3.24
C GLN A 306 -3.55 -3.54 1.79
N ARG A 307 -2.55 -3.35 0.91
CA ARG A 307 -2.71 -3.43 -0.55
C ARG A 307 -1.77 -4.40 -1.27
N ARG A 308 -0.97 -5.18 -0.55
CA ARG A 308 -0.01 -6.12 -1.15
C ARG A 308 -0.65 -7.06 -2.15
N PHE A 309 -1.82 -7.60 -1.81
CA PHE A 309 -2.56 -8.50 -2.68
C PHE A 309 -3.87 -7.84 -3.11
N SER A 310 -4.10 -7.77 -4.42
CA SER A 310 -5.36 -7.25 -4.95
C SER A 310 -6.40 -8.38 -5.00
N PRO A 311 -7.54 -8.26 -4.29
CA PRO A 311 -8.58 -9.29 -4.28
C PRO A 311 -9.28 -9.39 -5.64
N ILE A 312 -10.11 -10.43 -5.78
CA ILE A 312 -10.94 -10.65 -6.98
C ILE A 312 -11.77 -9.40 -7.26
N GLY A 313 -11.74 -8.94 -8.50
CA GLY A 313 -12.61 -7.87 -8.96
C GLY A 313 -12.21 -6.45 -8.54
N GLN A 314 -11.11 -6.24 -7.82
CA GLN A 314 -10.66 -4.91 -7.42
C GLN A 314 -10.13 -4.12 -8.60
N GLY A 315 -10.72 -2.93 -8.84
CA GLY A 315 -10.21 -1.92 -9.77
C GLY A 315 -9.30 -0.90 -9.10
N PHE A 316 -8.31 -0.40 -9.83
CA PHE A 316 -7.39 0.67 -9.41
C PHE A 316 -6.86 1.43 -10.61
N MET A 317 -6.43 2.67 -10.41
CA MET A 317 -5.80 3.46 -11.47
C MET A 317 -4.30 3.16 -11.56
N VAL A 318 -3.76 3.24 -12.76
CA VAL A 318 -2.32 3.32 -13.04
C VAL A 318 -2.04 4.56 -13.88
N MET A 319 -0.85 5.16 -13.72
CA MET A 319 -0.41 6.30 -14.52
C MET A 319 0.60 5.85 -15.56
N GLY A 320 0.32 6.12 -16.81
CA GLY A 320 1.25 5.86 -17.93
C GLY A 320 2.45 6.81 -17.93
N THR A 321 3.63 6.25 -18.18
CA THR A 321 4.88 7.01 -18.44
C THR A 321 5.28 6.97 -19.90
N ALA A 322 4.77 5.98 -20.63
CA ALA A 322 4.91 5.84 -22.08
C ALA A 322 3.61 5.30 -22.67
N SER A 323 3.45 5.44 -23.98
CA SER A 323 2.35 4.79 -24.70
C SER A 323 2.65 3.32 -24.94
N GLY A 324 1.69 2.44 -24.62
CA GLY A 324 1.83 0.99 -24.71
C GLY A 324 0.72 0.25 -24.02
N ASN A 325 1.03 -0.94 -23.53
CA ASN A 325 0.10 -1.76 -22.75
C ASN A 325 0.71 -2.17 -21.41
N VAL A 326 -0.03 -1.91 -20.34
CA VAL A 326 0.22 -2.61 -19.07
C VAL A 326 -0.46 -3.97 -19.13
N THR A 327 0.17 -5.00 -18.59
CA THR A 327 -0.25 -6.38 -18.86
C THR A 327 -0.45 -7.16 -17.57
N MET A 328 -1.65 -7.73 -17.38
CA MET A 328 -1.91 -8.76 -16.38
C MET A 328 -1.45 -10.13 -16.89
N ARG A 329 -0.99 -11.02 -15.98
CA ARG A 329 -0.46 -12.35 -16.30
C ARG A 329 -0.91 -13.37 -15.26
N ASN A 330 -1.13 -14.61 -15.68
CA ASN A 330 -1.43 -15.70 -14.75
C ASN A 330 -0.34 -15.88 -13.68
N SER A 331 0.93 -15.56 -13.99
CA SER A 331 2.03 -15.62 -13.03
C SER A 331 1.87 -14.67 -11.82
N PHE A 332 0.99 -13.70 -11.86
CA PHE A 332 0.70 -12.81 -10.72
C PHE A 332 -0.34 -13.40 -9.75
N ARG A 333 -1.00 -14.49 -10.13
CA ARG A 333 -2.11 -15.09 -9.37
C ARG A 333 -1.59 -15.82 -8.14
N VAL A 334 -2.24 -15.54 -7.02
CA VAL A 334 -1.95 -16.11 -5.70
C VAL A 334 -3.24 -16.52 -5.02
N PHE A 335 -3.18 -17.49 -4.09
CA PHE A 335 -4.29 -17.79 -3.21
C PHE A 335 -4.13 -17.01 -1.91
N VAL A 336 -4.78 -15.87 -1.83
CA VAL A 336 -4.83 -15.03 -0.62
C VAL A 336 -6.28 -14.67 -0.36
N ARG A 337 -6.76 -14.96 0.85
CA ARG A 337 -8.12 -14.61 1.28
C ARG A 337 -8.21 -13.13 1.58
N GLU A 338 -9.38 -12.53 1.32
CA GLU A 338 -9.59 -11.13 1.70
C GLU A 338 -9.49 -10.95 3.21
N GLY A 339 -8.90 -9.84 3.62
CA GLY A 339 -8.74 -9.42 5.00
C GLY A 339 -7.52 -8.53 5.21
N ALA A 340 -7.58 -7.64 6.21
CA ALA A 340 -6.48 -6.74 6.56
C ALA A 340 -5.22 -7.51 6.96
N VAL A 341 -5.38 -8.56 7.77
CA VAL A 341 -4.26 -9.42 8.23
C VAL A 341 -3.56 -10.10 7.05
N ASN A 342 -4.31 -10.42 6.00
CA ASN A 342 -3.80 -11.07 4.79
C ASN A 342 -3.23 -10.06 3.78
N GLN A 343 -3.22 -8.76 4.10
CA GLN A 343 -2.83 -7.67 3.21
C GLN A 343 -3.59 -7.67 1.87
N SER A 344 -4.84 -8.14 1.88
CA SER A 344 -5.75 -8.22 0.74
C SER A 344 -7.09 -7.61 1.12
N GLN A 345 -7.23 -6.30 0.89
CA GLN A 345 -8.48 -5.60 1.17
C GLN A 345 -9.06 -5.03 -0.12
N PHE A 346 -10.27 -5.43 -0.46
CA PHE A 346 -11.10 -4.65 -1.37
C PHE A 346 -11.32 -3.27 -0.74
N ALA A 347 -11.50 -2.21 -1.49
CA ALA A 347 -11.71 -0.86 -0.93
C ALA A 347 -12.93 -0.86 0.01
N LYS A 348 -12.73 -1.23 1.29
CA LYS A 348 -13.76 -1.63 2.25
C LYS A 348 -13.42 -1.27 3.69
N LEU A 349 -14.42 -0.84 4.44
CA LEU A 349 -14.44 -0.97 5.89
C LEU A 349 -14.56 -2.47 6.24
N ALA A 350 -13.51 -3.03 6.80
CA ALA A 350 -13.42 -4.44 7.12
C ALA A 350 -14.41 -4.86 8.22
N THR A 351 -15.17 -5.92 7.98
CA THR A 351 -15.97 -6.58 9.02
C THR A 351 -16.05 -8.12 8.89
N VAL A 352 -15.08 -8.78 8.28
CA VAL A 352 -15.05 -10.25 8.33
C VAL A 352 -13.70 -10.69 8.87
N ALA A 353 -13.71 -11.31 10.04
CA ALA A 353 -12.57 -12.04 10.55
C ALA A 353 -12.36 -13.28 9.66
N SER A 354 -11.30 -13.29 8.87
CA SER A 354 -10.82 -14.51 8.22
C SER A 354 -10.40 -15.49 9.30
N THR A 355 -10.89 -16.72 9.22
CA THR A 355 -10.53 -17.80 10.17
C THR A 355 -9.13 -18.38 9.92
N ASP A 356 -8.48 -18.05 8.82
CA ASP A 356 -7.07 -18.40 8.61
C ASP A 356 -6.20 -17.24 9.04
N VAL A 357 -5.73 -17.36 10.22
CA VAL A 357 -4.83 -16.40 10.85
C VAL A 357 -3.43 -16.66 10.30
N TYR A 358 -2.95 -15.80 9.41
CA TYR A 358 -1.51 -15.58 9.35
C TYR A 358 -1.10 -15.15 10.76
N ASP A 359 -0.10 -15.82 11.33
CA ASP A 359 0.43 -15.38 12.61
C ASP A 359 0.78 -13.88 12.51
N PRO A 360 0.07 -12.99 13.18
CA PRO A 360 0.33 -11.55 13.08
C PRO A 360 1.73 -11.20 13.59
N ASN A 361 2.33 -12.07 14.41
CA ASN A 361 3.65 -11.87 14.99
C ASN A 361 4.78 -12.42 14.11
N SER A 362 4.48 -13.16 13.04
CA SER A 362 5.49 -13.62 12.11
C SER A 362 6.00 -12.46 11.25
N GLU A 363 7.31 -12.28 11.17
CA GLU A 363 7.98 -11.28 10.33
C GLU A 363 7.80 -11.59 8.83
N TYR A 364 7.64 -12.86 8.46
CA TYR A 364 7.53 -13.32 7.08
C TYR A 364 6.13 -13.81 6.75
N PHE A 365 5.78 -13.80 5.46
CA PHE A 365 4.54 -14.43 5.00
C PHE A 365 4.59 -15.94 5.27
N PRO A 366 3.42 -16.59 5.42
CA PRO A 366 3.34 -18.06 5.36
C PRO A 366 3.57 -18.53 3.91
N GLU A 367 3.58 -19.83 3.72
CA GLU A 367 3.48 -20.43 2.39
C GLU A 367 2.17 -19.94 1.72
N ILE A 368 2.30 -19.30 0.56
CA ILE A 368 1.17 -18.82 -0.25
C ILE A 368 1.17 -19.59 -1.57
N PRO A 369 0.13 -20.39 -1.86
CA PRO A 369 -0.04 -21.02 -3.16
C PRO A 369 -0.08 -19.98 -4.26
N ASN A 370 0.76 -20.14 -5.28
CA ASN A 370 0.90 -19.17 -6.35
C ASN A 370 1.32 -19.81 -7.66
N VAL A 371 1.12 -19.11 -8.78
CA VAL A 371 1.43 -19.62 -10.13
C VAL A 371 2.90 -19.44 -10.49
N ALA A 372 3.55 -18.41 -9.95
CA ALA A 372 4.95 -18.09 -10.28
C ALA A 372 5.97 -19.01 -9.60
N GLY A 373 5.57 -19.78 -8.59
CA GLY A 373 6.49 -20.57 -7.75
C GLY A 373 7.29 -19.70 -6.78
N THR A 374 6.78 -18.53 -6.43
CA THR A 374 7.43 -17.62 -5.46
C THR A 374 7.36 -18.22 -4.06
N ASP A 375 8.50 -18.28 -3.37
CA ASP A 375 8.58 -18.65 -1.96
C ASP A 375 8.30 -17.43 -1.08
N TYR A 376 7.05 -17.28 -0.64
CA TYR A 376 6.64 -16.16 0.23
C TYR A 376 7.20 -16.27 1.64
N THR A 377 7.65 -17.44 2.09
CA THR A 377 8.23 -17.61 3.42
C THR A 377 9.56 -16.85 3.59
N THR A 378 10.15 -16.39 2.51
CA THR A 378 11.35 -15.55 2.49
C THR A 378 11.05 -14.06 2.37
N ILE A 379 9.78 -13.68 2.21
CA ILE A 379 9.34 -12.29 2.01
C ILE A 379 8.76 -11.73 3.30
N LYS A 380 9.31 -10.60 3.76
CA LYS A 380 8.80 -9.91 4.95
C LYS A 380 7.40 -9.34 4.70
N LYS A 381 6.52 -9.47 5.71
CA LYS A 381 5.17 -8.90 5.69
C LYS A 381 5.15 -7.39 5.90
N GLY A 382 6.12 -6.89 6.66
CA GLY A 382 6.19 -5.49 7.06
C GLY A 382 6.39 -4.55 5.87
N THR A 383 6.05 -3.30 6.09
CA THR A 383 6.47 -2.21 5.21
C THR A 383 7.95 -1.91 5.43
N ALA A 384 8.58 -1.14 4.55
CA ALA A 384 9.81 -0.47 4.91
C ALA A 384 9.58 0.42 6.15
N PRO A 385 10.59 0.66 7.00
CA PRO A 385 10.50 1.68 8.05
C PRO A 385 10.13 3.03 7.44
N TYR A 386 9.23 3.78 8.08
CA TYR A 386 8.80 5.06 7.52
C TYR A 386 8.35 6.07 8.56
N ILE A 387 8.37 7.34 8.16
CA ILE A 387 7.77 8.47 8.86
C ILE A 387 6.63 9.01 8.00
N ARG A 388 5.43 9.13 8.57
CA ARG A 388 4.30 9.79 7.94
C ARG A 388 4.19 11.22 8.44
N ILE A 389 4.14 12.16 7.50
CA ILE A 389 3.98 13.58 7.75
C ILE A 389 2.61 14.02 7.25
N HIS A 390 1.89 14.77 8.07
CA HIS A 390 0.66 15.44 7.67
C HIS A 390 0.93 16.91 7.38
N ALA A 391 0.57 17.34 6.19
CA ALA A 391 0.51 18.74 5.82
C ALA A 391 -0.94 19.19 5.82
N MET A 392 -1.27 20.15 6.67
CA MET A 392 -2.59 20.76 6.76
C MET A 392 -2.58 22.13 6.07
N TYR A 393 -3.67 22.45 5.38
CA TYR A 393 -3.84 23.68 4.60
C TYR A 393 -5.05 24.46 5.11
N ASN A 394 -4.87 25.75 5.46
CA ASN A 394 -5.94 26.69 5.83
C ASN A 394 -6.98 26.09 6.79
N GLU A 395 -6.58 25.40 7.85
CA GLU A 395 -7.43 24.79 8.89
C GLU A 395 -8.35 23.62 8.46
N GLY A 396 -8.33 23.20 7.19
CA GLY A 396 -9.33 22.23 6.71
C GLY A 396 -8.81 20.97 6.07
N GLY A 397 -7.77 21.04 5.28
CA GLY A 397 -7.30 19.91 4.48
C GLY A 397 -6.06 19.24 5.05
N VAL A 398 -5.95 17.94 4.88
CA VAL A 398 -4.75 17.19 5.25
C VAL A 398 -4.24 16.38 4.07
N ARG A 399 -3.00 16.63 3.69
CA ARG A 399 -2.23 15.80 2.77
C ARG A 399 -1.32 14.88 3.59
N PRO A 400 -1.57 13.57 3.66
CA PRO A 400 -0.59 12.62 4.14
C PRO A 400 0.56 12.50 3.15
N THR A 401 1.80 12.55 3.67
CA THR A 401 3.00 12.25 2.89
C THR A 401 3.86 11.25 3.66
N THR A 402 4.80 10.57 2.98
CA THR A 402 5.58 9.50 3.59
C THR A 402 7.04 9.59 3.19
N ILE A 403 7.95 9.46 4.15
CA ILE A 403 9.38 9.21 3.94
C ILE A 403 9.65 7.77 4.37
N ALA A 404 10.00 6.91 3.42
CA ALA A 404 10.41 5.54 3.68
C ALA A 404 11.94 5.42 3.75
N PHE A 405 12.45 4.47 4.53
CA PHE A 405 13.88 4.23 4.67
C PHE A 405 14.25 2.89 4.05
N LEU A 406 15.02 2.94 2.95
CA LEU A 406 15.54 1.77 2.25
C LEU A 406 17.04 1.91 2.06
N GLU A 407 17.80 0.85 2.34
CA GLU A 407 19.26 0.83 2.14
C GLU A 407 19.66 1.02 0.66
N THR A 408 18.77 0.67 -0.26
CA THR A 408 18.99 0.73 -1.71
C THR A 408 18.44 2.01 -2.34
N ALA A 409 17.77 2.88 -1.58
CA ALA A 409 17.20 4.11 -2.11
C ALA A 409 18.28 5.11 -2.51
N THR A 410 17.95 5.94 -3.49
CA THR A 410 18.82 7.01 -4.03
C THR A 410 18.25 8.40 -3.67
N ASP A 411 18.88 9.47 -4.17
CA ASP A 411 18.34 10.84 -4.09
C ASP A 411 17.51 11.21 -5.33
N GLY A 412 17.46 10.32 -6.32
CA GLY A 412 16.65 10.41 -7.52
C GLY A 412 15.37 9.59 -7.41
N PHE A 413 14.77 9.31 -8.54
CA PHE A 413 13.54 8.52 -8.62
C PHE A 413 13.81 7.02 -8.49
N ASP A 414 13.32 6.43 -7.41
CA ASP A 414 13.37 4.99 -7.17
C ASP A 414 12.02 4.35 -7.55
N TYR A 415 12.02 3.64 -8.67
CA TYR A 415 10.81 3.02 -9.25
C TYR A 415 10.10 2.12 -8.24
N GLY A 416 8.80 2.36 -8.05
CA GLY A 416 7.96 1.61 -7.11
C GLY A 416 8.13 2.01 -5.64
N ALA A 417 9.12 2.82 -5.29
CA ALA A 417 9.35 3.32 -3.93
C ALA A 417 8.89 4.79 -3.78
N ASP A 418 9.16 5.62 -4.79
CA ASP A 418 8.68 7.00 -4.80
C ASP A 418 7.29 7.11 -5.40
N GLY A 419 6.40 7.83 -4.72
CA GLY A 419 4.98 7.98 -5.09
C GLY A 419 4.66 9.39 -5.55
N ARG A 420 4.37 9.55 -6.85
CA ARG A 420 3.94 10.82 -7.41
C ARG A 420 2.59 11.25 -6.85
N SER A 421 2.39 12.56 -6.65
CA SER A 421 1.07 13.11 -6.31
C SER A 421 0.04 12.70 -7.37
N PRO A 422 -1.11 12.13 -6.98
CA PRO A 422 -2.13 11.66 -7.93
C PRO A 422 -2.94 12.79 -8.57
N SER A 423 -2.77 14.02 -8.10
CA SER A 423 -3.61 15.14 -8.48
C SER A 423 -2.81 16.45 -8.50
N SER A 424 -3.36 17.46 -9.16
CA SER A 424 -2.81 18.81 -9.21
C SER A 424 -3.63 19.72 -8.29
N GLU A 425 -3.16 19.89 -7.07
CA GLU A 425 -3.88 20.57 -6.00
C GLU A 425 -3.75 22.09 -6.06
N ALA A 426 -4.68 22.80 -5.41
CA ALA A 426 -4.58 24.26 -5.22
C ALA A 426 -3.46 24.63 -4.23
N ALA A 427 -3.14 23.76 -3.29
CA ALA A 427 -1.99 23.82 -2.41
C ALA A 427 -1.40 22.43 -2.21
N GLU A 428 -0.08 22.31 -2.22
CA GLU A 428 0.62 21.04 -2.08
C GLU A 428 1.92 21.20 -1.28
N PHE A 429 2.15 20.25 -0.35
CA PHE A 429 3.44 19.97 0.27
C PHE A 429 3.96 18.67 -0.33
N TYR A 430 5.19 18.66 -0.87
CA TYR A 430 5.70 17.54 -1.63
C TYR A 430 7.22 17.40 -1.51
N TYR A 431 7.72 16.20 -1.81
CA TYR A 431 9.14 15.92 -1.92
C TYR A 431 9.65 16.23 -3.32
N ILE A 432 10.90 16.68 -3.40
CA ILE A 432 11.61 17.03 -4.63
C ILE A 432 12.72 16.00 -4.84
N LEU A 433 12.63 15.26 -5.94
CA LEU A 433 13.68 14.34 -6.36
C LEU A 433 14.66 15.06 -7.31
N SER A 434 15.95 14.71 -7.22
CA SER A 434 17.03 15.44 -7.90
C SER A 434 16.96 15.41 -9.44
N ASP A 435 16.31 14.38 -9.99
CA ASP A 435 16.23 14.07 -11.42
C ASP A 435 14.82 14.20 -12.04
N MET A 436 13.84 14.60 -11.22
CA MET A 436 12.44 14.62 -11.66
C MET A 436 11.76 15.99 -11.41
N PRO A 437 10.98 16.48 -12.38
CA PRO A 437 10.27 17.76 -12.23
C PRO A 437 8.95 17.67 -11.46
N HIS A 438 8.51 16.46 -11.10
CA HIS A 438 7.19 16.19 -10.54
C HIS A 438 7.12 16.41 -9.03
N GLU A 439 5.91 16.45 -8.51
CA GLU A 439 5.59 16.51 -7.07
C GLU A 439 5.40 15.09 -6.54
N TYR A 440 6.09 14.73 -5.44
CA TYR A 440 6.02 13.41 -4.83
C TYR A 440 5.42 13.50 -3.43
N VAL A 441 4.46 12.64 -3.13
CA VAL A 441 3.82 12.54 -1.80
C VAL A 441 4.36 11.37 -0.97
N ALA A 442 5.15 10.51 -1.59
CA ALA A 442 5.95 9.50 -0.93
C ALA A 442 7.35 9.50 -1.54
N THR A 443 8.37 9.39 -0.69
CA THR A 443 9.76 9.26 -1.13
C THR A 443 10.46 8.19 -0.31
N ALA A 444 11.40 7.49 -0.94
CA ALA A 444 12.32 6.59 -0.26
C ALA A 444 13.71 7.21 -0.21
N VAL A 445 14.38 7.06 0.90
CA VAL A 445 15.76 7.52 1.08
C VAL A 445 16.57 6.49 1.87
N GLN A 446 17.88 6.47 1.65
CA GLN A 446 18.77 5.82 2.60
C GLN A 446 18.86 6.69 3.85
N PHE A 447 18.62 6.10 5.04
CA PHE A 447 18.71 6.87 6.27
C PHE A 447 20.16 7.26 6.58
N ASP A 448 20.37 8.54 6.78
CA ASP A 448 21.57 9.14 7.37
C ASP A 448 21.10 10.31 8.25
N ILE A 449 21.69 10.45 9.44
CA ILE A 449 21.34 11.54 10.36
C ILE A 449 21.60 12.93 9.76
N ASN A 450 22.51 13.02 8.80
CA ASN A 450 22.83 14.25 8.06
C ASN A 450 21.97 14.42 6.79
N LYS A 451 21.08 13.47 6.51
CA LYS A 451 20.25 13.52 5.31
C LYS A 451 19.40 14.77 5.27
N LYS A 452 19.38 15.39 4.12
CA LYS A 452 18.56 16.56 3.79
C LYS A 452 17.65 16.17 2.63
N ILE A 453 16.35 16.23 2.87
CA ILE A 453 15.34 15.86 1.88
C ILE A 453 14.66 17.14 1.40
N PRO A 454 14.93 17.60 0.18
CA PRO A 454 14.31 18.82 -0.35
C PRO A 454 12.80 18.68 -0.42
N VAL A 455 12.08 19.70 0.03
CA VAL A 455 10.61 19.76 -0.03
C VAL A 455 10.14 21.04 -0.68
N GLY A 456 9.01 20.98 -1.37
CA GLY A 456 8.36 22.10 -2.01
C GLY A 456 7.04 22.45 -1.36
N PHE A 457 6.70 23.74 -1.44
CA PHE A 457 5.42 24.30 -1.05
C PHE A 457 4.83 25.05 -2.25
N ARG A 458 3.75 24.53 -2.81
CA ARG A 458 3.04 25.18 -3.90
C ARG A 458 1.66 25.59 -3.44
N CYS A 459 1.22 26.79 -3.79
CA CYS A 459 -0.15 27.24 -3.60
C CYS A 459 -0.58 28.30 -4.63
N ASN A 460 -1.86 28.24 -5.03
CA ASN A 460 -2.43 29.16 -6.01
C ASN A 460 -2.90 30.49 -5.38
N ALA A 461 -3.02 30.54 -4.05
CA ALA A 461 -3.36 31.70 -3.25
C ALA A 461 -2.58 31.64 -1.94
N GLN A 462 -2.57 32.75 -1.18
CA GLN A 462 -1.95 32.74 0.15
C GLN A 462 -2.54 31.61 1.00
N THR A 463 -1.67 30.72 1.48
CA THR A 463 -2.06 29.50 2.20
C THR A 463 -1.25 29.37 3.49
N SER A 464 -1.95 29.05 4.57
CA SER A 464 -1.33 28.66 5.85
C SER A 464 -1.04 27.16 5.82
N PHE A 465 0.23 26.80 5.99
CA PHE A 465 0.70 25.43 6.09
C PHE A 465 1.00 25.08 7.54
N ARG A 466 0.49 23.92 8.01
CA ARG A 466 0.85 23.32 9.30
C ARG A 466 1.37 21.92 9.02
N ILE A 467 2.62 21.66 9.37
CA ILE A 467 3.30 20.37 9.08
C ILE A 467 3.69 19.73 10.40
N GLN A 468 3.34 18.44 10.56
CA GLN A 468 3.74 17.64 11.73
C GLN A 468 3.91 16.16 11.36
N VAL A 469 4.77 15.47 12.10
CA VAL A 469 4.86 14.00 12.05
C VAL A 469 3.61 13.40 12.67
N LYS A 470 2.98 12.49 11.94
CA LYS A 470 1.79 11.76 12.40
C LYS A 470 2.13 10.39 12.97
N ASP A 471 2.94 9.62 12.25
CA ASP A 471 3.31 8.26 12.62
C ASP A 471 4.80 8.05 12.37
N VAL A 472 5.43 7.24 13.22
CA VAL A 472 6.75 6.66 13.04
C VAL A 472 6.60 5.15 13.16
N VAL A 473 6.91 4.42 12.10
CA VAL A 473 6.64 2.98 12.00
C VAL A 473 7.92 2.24 11.69
N ASP A 474 8.22 1.22 12.48
CA ASP A 474 9.42 0.37 12.39
C ASP A 474 10.73 1.17 12.31
N PHE A 475 10.75 2.35 12.97
CA PHE A 475 11.87 3.27 13.03
C PHE A 475 12.04 3.80 14.45
N ASP A 476 13.19 4.41 14.78
CA ASP A 476 13.44 4.95 16.13
C ASP A 476 12.38 6.00 16.52
N PRO A 477 11.53 5.73 17.51
CA PRO A 477 10.47 6.66 17.93
C PRO A 477 11.01 7.95 18.54
N ASN A 478 12.29 7.98 18.93
CA ASN A 478 12.94 9.18 19.49
C ASN A 478 13.66 10.01 18.42
N GLN A 479 13.75 9.51 17.18
CA GLN A 479 14.37 10.26 16.09
C GLN A 479 13.67 11.59 15.89
N LYS A 480 14.41 12.67 16.01
CA LYS A 480 13.91 14.02 15.72
C LYS A 480 13.74 14.23 14.23
N VAL A 481 12.75 15.03 13.87
CA VAL A 481 12.44 15.41 12.49
C VAL A 481 12.18 16.91 12.45
N TYR A 482 12.87 17.62 11.57
CA TYR A 482 12.76 19.07 11.44
C TYR A 482 12.39 19.48 10.01
N ILE A 483 11.70 20.60 9.86
CA ILE A 483 11.74 21.40 8.64
C ILE A 483 12.80 22.49 8.85
N HIS A 484 13.79 22.52 7.99
CA HIS A 484 14.81 23.56 7.93
C HIS A 484 14.41 24.60 6.88
N ASP A 485 14.24 25.86 7.31
CA ASP A 485 14.09 27.01 6.44
C ASP A 485 15.47 27.60 6.12
N LYS A 486 16.01 27.32 4.96
CA LYS A 486 17.34 27.76 4.54
C LYS A 486 17.47 29.30 4.39
N SER A 487 16.34 29.99 4.25
CA SER A 487 16.37 31.46 4.13
C SER A 487 16.65 32.19 5.44
N THR A 488 16.33 31.55 6.56
CA THR A 488 16.49 32.08 7.92
C THR A 488 17.42 31.25 8.80
N ASP A 489 17.84 30.08 8.29
CA ASP A 489 18.62 29.05 9.01
C ASP A 489 17.93 28.57 10.30
N ILE A 490 16.58 28.50 10.29
CA ILE A 490 15.76 28.07 11.42
C ILE A 490 15.27 26.63 11.20
N TYR A 491 15.41 25.80 12.25
CA TYR A 491 14.94 24.42 12.29
C TYR A 491 13.68 24.34 13.14
N TYR A 492 12.59 23.90 12.55
CA TYR A 492 11.30 23.72 13.22
C TYR A 492 11.10 22.24 13.53
N ASP A 493 11.05 21.87 14.81
CA ASP A 493 10.74 20.50 15.24
C ASP A 493 9.30 20.15 14.83
N ILE A 494 9.13 19.19 13.92
CA ILE A 494 7.82 18.71 13.49
C ILE A 494 7.46 17.33 14.07
N LYS A 495 8.38 16.74 14.86
CA LYS A 495 8.13 15.48 15.56
C LYS A 495 7.38 15.71 16.87
N ASP A 496 7.85 16.63 17.70
CA ASP A 496 7.27 16.98 19.01
C ASP A 496 6.57 18.35 18.99
N GLY A 497 6.64 19.05 17.87
CA GLY A 497 6.03 20.34 17.61
C GLY A 497 5.29 20.38 16.28
N VAL A 498 5.04 21.58 15.81
CA VAL A 498 4.36 21.87 14.55
C VAL A 498 5.09 23.00 13.82
N PHE A 499 5.38 22.80 12.53
CA PHE A 499 5.76 23.91 11.65
C PHE A 499 4.49 24.64 11.21
N GLU A 500 4.43 25.94 11.41
CA GLU A 500 3.32 26.80 10.94
C GLU A 500 3.89 27.99 10.17
N MET A 501 3.44 28.16 8.93
CA MET A 501 3.84 29.28 8.10
C MET A 501 2.80 29.62 7.05
N SER A 502 2.51 30.90 6.86
CA SER A 502 1.68 31.39 5.76
C SER A 502 2.60 31.79 4.60
N LEU A 503 2.38 31.16 3.44
CA LEU A 503 3.14 31.42 2.21
C LEU A 503 2.25 32.11 1.18
N PRO A 504 2.79 33.08 0.41
CA PRO A 504 2.06 33.69 -0.71
C PRO A 504 1.87 32.69 -1.85
N ALA A 505 1.00 33.02 -2.81
CA ALA A 505 0.85 32.25 -4.03
C ALA A 505 2.21 32.06 -4.73
N GLY A 506 2.51 30.83 -5.16
CA GLY A 506 3.77 30.48 -5.77
C GLY A 506 4.10 28.99 -5.63
N ASP A 507 5.27 28.62 -6.16
CA ASP A 507 5.84 27.27 -6.01
C ASP A 507 7.31 27.44 -5.52
N ASP A 508 7.50 27.26 -4.22
CA ASP A 508 8.82 27.34 -3.60
C ASP A 508 9.46 25.96 -3.53
N ARG A 509 10.43 25.72 -4.38
CA ARG A 509 11.14 24.43 -4.54
C ARG A 509 12.54 24.42 -3.92
N THR A 510 12.99 25.52 -3.34
CA THR A 510 14.40 25.67 -3.00
C THR A 510 14.66 26.03 -1.54
N ARG A 511 13.69 26.56 -0.84
CA ARG A 511 13.83 27.14 0.49
C ARG A 511 13.85 26.11 1.61
N PHE A 512 13.08 25.04 1.49
CA PHE A 512 12.83 24.12 2.60
C PHE A 512 13.42 22.74 2.37
N GLU A 513 13.77 22.08 3.47
CA GLU A 513 14.19 20.68 3.49
C GLU A 513 13.76 20.00 4.79
N VAL A 514 13.49 18.70 4.74
CA VAL A 514 13.32 17.87 5.95
C VAL A 514 14.68 17.36 6.37
N THR A 515 14.99 17.46 7.68
CA THR A 515 16.25 17.00 8.27
C THR A 515 15.98 16.19 9.55
N PHE A 516 16.98 15.39 9.96
CA PHE A 516 16.88 14.52 11.13
C PHE A 516 17.69 15.04 12.33
N LYS A 517 18.37 16.15 12.16
CA LYS A 517 19.05 16.91 13.20
C LYS A 517 18.96 18.40 12.90
N ASN A 518 19.12 19.24 13.92
CA ASN A 518 19.44 20.65 13.74
C ASN A 518 20.95 20.88 13.87
N THR A 519 21.44 22.06 13.50
CA THR A 519 22.89 22.37 13.56
C THR A 519 23.41 22.46 15.00
N ASP A 520 22.54 22.69 15.97
CA ASP A 520 22.89 22.86 17.39
C ASP A 520 22.92 21.53 18.15
N GLU A 521 22.30 20.48 17.61
CA GLU A 521 22.36 19.14 18.19
C GLU A 521 23.49 18.33 17.54
N THR A 522 24.63 18.25 18.19
CA THR A 522 25.59 17.17 17.93
C THR A 522 24.97 15.87 18.42
N LEU A 523 24.21 15.17 17.55
CA LEU A 523 23.68 13.85 17.83
C LEU A 523 24.83 12.84 17.85
N THR A 524 25.40 12.67 19.03
CA THR A 524 26.05 11.41 19.39
C THR A 524 24.91 10.43 19.69
N THR A 525 24.88 9.28 19.01
CA THR A 525 23.96 8.19 19.42
C THR A 525 24.18 7.88 20.90
N PRO A 526 23.16 7.50 21.67
CA PRO A 526 23.33 7.12 23.08
C PRO A 526 24.47 6.11 23.29
N ASP A 527 24.74 5.25 22.33
CA ASP A 527 25.83 4.28 22.38
C ASP A 527 27.21 4.91 22.12
N GLU A 528 27.33 5.82 21.17
CA GLU A 528 28.61 6.55 20.95
C GLU A 528 28.91 7.52 22.08
N ALA A 529 27.90 8.25 22.57
CA ALA A 529 28.02 9.09 23.74
C ALA A 529 28.43 8.26 24.97
N ASN A 530 27.79 7.13 25.18
CA ASN A 530 28.08 6.21 26.27
C ASN A 530 29.50 5.62 26.18
N ASN A 531 30.05 5.47 24.99
CA ASN A 531 31.41 4.94 24.80
C ASN A 531 32.51 6.01 24.84
N MET A 532 32.16 7.31 24.83
CA MET A 532 33.16 8.40 24.91
C MET A 532 33.94 8.41 26.19
N PHE A 533 33.33 8.00 27.29
CA PHE A 533 33.93 8.00 28.61
C PHE A 533 33.75 6.65 29.29
N ALA A 534 34.83 6.09 29.80
CA ALA A 534 34.78 4.99 30.75
C ALA A 534 34.94 5.53 32.15
N VAL A 535 34.15 5.06 33.10
CA VAL A 535 34.20 5.46 34.50
C VAL A 535 34.57 4.23 35.33
N VAL A 536 35.68 4.32 36.05
CA VAL A 536 36.21 3.24 36.87
C VAL A 536 36.36 3.73 38.30
N GLN A 537 35.75 3.03 39.26
CA GLN A 537 35.95 3.28 40.67
C GLN A 537 36.87 2.21 41.26
N ASN A 538 37.97 2.65 41.83
CA ASN A 538 38.82 1.81 42.69
C ASN A 538 38.47 2.06 44.15
N ASN A 539 37.70 1.15 44.74
CA ASN A 539 37.22 1.28 46.12
C ASN A 539 38.34 1.08 47.16
N GLU A 540 39.37 0.32 46.83
CA GLU A 540 40.53 0.12 47.77
C GLU A 540 41.36 1.39 47.91
N GLN A 541 41.51 2.16 46.82
CA GLN A 541 42.25 3.40 46.82
C GLN A 541 41.36 4.64 47.03
N GLY A 542 40.04 4.46 47.07
CA GLY A 542 39.09 5.57 47.12
C GLY A 542 39.23 6.53 45.95
N LEU A 543 39.44 6.02 44.73
CA LEU A 543 39.76 6.79 43.59
C LEU A 543 38.79 6.54 42.41
N LEU A 544 38.11 7.56 41.96
CA LEU A 544 37.29 7.58 40.78
C LEU A 544 38.10 8.07 39.58
N THR A 545 38.23 7.26 38.55
CA THR A 545 38.91 7.60 37.30
C THR A 545 37.92 7.67 36.15
N ILE A 546 37.95 8.77 35.39
CA ILE A 546 37.16 8.96 34.17
C ILE A 546 38.16 8.98 33.02
N LEU A 547 38.05 7.99 32.15
CA LEU A 547 38.89 7.86 30.95
C LEU A 547 38.20 8.58 29.78
N ASN A 548 38.92 9.49 29.14
CA ASN A 548 38.52 10.25 27.98
C ASN A 548 39.09 9.61 26.71
N THR A 549 38.48 8.49 26.33
CA THR A 549 38.98 7.61 25.27
C THR A 549 39.11 8.31 23.90
N TYR A 550 38.26 9.29 23.63
CA TYR A 550 38.26 10.04 22.36
C TYR A 550 38.90 11.41 22.44
N LYS A 551 39.62 11.71 23.54
CA LYS A 551 40.33 13.00 23.74
C LYS A 551 39.44 14.24 23.55
N LYS A 552 38.19 14.15 23.98
CA LYS A 552 37.24 15.25 23.90
C LYS A 552 37.65 16.39 24.87
N ASP A 553 37.31 17.60 24.50
CA ASP A 553 37.48 18.76 25.36
C ASP A 553 36.38 18.78 26.43
N ILE A 554 36.77 18.63 27.71
CA ILE A 554 35.82 18.46 28.81
C ILE A 554 35.53 19.81 29.45
N LYS A 555 34.27 20.26 29.30
CA LYS A 555 33.77 21.47 29.92
C LYS A 555 33.54 21.30 31.42
N SER A 556 32.93 20.16 31.84
CA SER A 556 32.71 19.88 33.26
C SER A 556 32.56 18.38 33.56
N ILE A 557 32.95 17.99 34.78
CA ILE A 557 32.62 16.70 35.37
C ILE A 557 31.93 16.96 36.71
N ALA A 558 30.76 16.39 36.91
CA ALA A 558 29.99 16.48 38.13
C ALA A 558 29.66 15.07 38.66
N LEU A 559 29.69 14.92 40.00
CA LEU A 559 29.29 13.70 40.71
C LEU A 559 28.06 14.02 41.57
N TYR A 560 27.02 13.22 41.43
CA TYR A 560 25.77 13.33 42.19
C TYR A 560 25.55 12.07 43.01
N ASP A 561 24.91 12.18 44.15
CA ASP A 561 24.36 11.02 44.84
C ASP A 561 23.05 10.59 44.21
N ILE A 562 22.47 9.47 44.68
CA ILE A 562 21.20 8.90 44.19
C ILE A 562 20.00 9.86 44.37
N THR A 563 20.07 10.84 45.28
CA THR A 563 19.02 11.83 45.51
C THR A 563 19.12 13.03 44.58
N GLY A 564 20.17 13.08 43.75
CA GLY A 564 20.48 14.21 42.85
C GLY A 564 21.25 15.35 43.50
N LYS A 565 21.75 15.16 44.73
CA LYS A 565 22.59 16.16 45.39
C LYS A 565 23.99 16.17 44.76
N LEU A 566 24.46 17.36 44.39
CA LEU A 566 25.78 17.57 43.83
C LEU A 566 26.87 17.36 44.92
N ILE A 567 27.78 16.45 44.66
CA ILE A 567 28.89 16.09 45.53
C ILE A 567 30.20 16.76 45.08
N LEU A 568 30.43 16.74 43.78
CA LEU A 568 31.66 17.33 43.18
C LEU A 568 31.28 17.95 41.85
N ASN A 569 31.89 19.12 41.55
CA ASN A 569 31.82 19.73 40.22
C ASN A 569 33.17 20.33 39.89
N LYS A 570 33.73 19.91 38.77
CA LYS A 570 34.97 20.45 38.19
C LYS A 570 34.69 20.94 36.79
N GLN A 571 35.23 22.12 36.47
CA GLN A 571 35.01 22.78 35.19
C GLN A 571 36.30 23.07 34.45
N ASN A 572 36.22 23.24 33.12
CA ASN A 572 37.34 23.62 32.23
C ASN A 572 38.52 22.64 32.32
N LEU A 573 38.23 21.36 32.17
CA LEU A 573 39.18 20.26 32.38
C LEU A 573 40.06 19.99 31.15
N GLY A 574 39.72 20.49 29.96
CA GLY A 574 40.49 20.35 28.73
C GLY A 574 40.46 18.93 28.14
N LYS A 575 41.51 18.54 27.40
CA LYS A 575 41.61 17.33 26.59
C LYS A 575 42.50 16.23 27.18
N ASN A 576 42.59 16.12 28.51
CA ASN A 576 43.40 15.08 29.13
C ASN A 576 42.86 13.68 28.85
N ASP A 577 43.70 12.65 28.81
CA ASP A 577 43.34 11.25 28.58
C ASP A 577 42.52 10.65 29.74
N SER A 578 42.73 11.19 30.96
CA SER A 578 41.97 10.78 32.14
C SER A 578 41.87 11.87 33.18
N TYR A 579 40.88 11.77 34.04
CA TYR A 579 40.62 12.64 35.19
C TYR A 579 40.40 11.81 36.44
N GLN A 580 41.06 12.15 37.55
CA GLN A 580 40.98 11.39 38.79
C GLN A 580 40.44 12.26 39.92
N PHE A 581 39.55 11.70 40.72
CA PHE A 581 38.90 12.35 41.86
C PHE A 581 38.89 11.41 43.08
N SER A 582 39.26 11.94 44.24
CA SER A 582 39.18 11.17 45.47
C SER A 582 37.74 10.97 45.92
N THR A 583 37.38 9.73 46.24
CA THR A 583 36.09 9.31 46.77
C THR A 583 36.18 8.72 48.19
N GLY A 584 37.34 8.72 48.80
CA GLY A 584 37.61 8.11 50.12
C GLY A 584 36.80 8.70 51.27
N THR A 585 36.27 9.92 51.12
CA THR A 585 35.42 10.60 52.13
C THR A 585 33.94 10.40 51.89
N LEU A 586 33.53 9.77 50.78
CA LEU A 586 32.13 9.59 50.42
C LEU A 586 31.52 8.37 51.16
N SER A 587 30.25 8.43 51.42
CA SER A 587 29.48 7.28 52.01
C SER A 587 29.32 6.17 51.00
N ASP A 588 29.14 4.95 51.48
CA ASP A 588 28.80 3.81 50.66
C ASP A 588 27.46 4.06 49.94
N GLY A 589 27.43 3.85 48.61
CA GLY A 589 26.23 4.09 47.83
C GLY A 589 26.49 4.11 46.31
N VAL A 590 25.42 4.33 45.55
CA VAL A 590 25.48 4.54 44.10
C VAL A 590 25.51 6.04 43.81
N TYR A 591 26.41 6.41 42.95
CA TYR A 591 26.59 7.79 42.50
C TYR A 591 26.46 7.87 40.98
N VAL A 592 26.11 9.05 40.47
CA VAL A 592 26.05 9.35 39.04
C VAL A 592 27.12 10.34 38.65
N VAL A 593 28.03 9.93 37.79
CA VAL A 593 29.02 10.79 37.16
C VAL A 593 28.39 11.39 35.90
N LYS A 594 28.41 12.72 35.79
CA LYS A 594 28.00 13.44 34.57
C LYS A 594 29.20 14.17 34.01
N ALA A 595 29.61 13.83 32.78
CA ALA A 595 30.63 14.54 32.01
C ALA A 595 29.94 15.34 30.91
N THR A 596 30.35 16.63 30.76
CA THR A 596 29.88 17.53 29.70
C THR A 596 31.07 17.98 28.88
N THR A 597 31.03 17.81 27.59
CA THR A 597 32.07 18.25 26.65
C THR A 597 31.90 19.73 26.29
N ALA A 598 32.92 20.32 25.64
CA ALA A 598 32.87 21.72 25.18
C ALA A 598 31.78 21.93 24.10
N ASP A 599 31.50 20.89 23.32
CA ASP A 599 30.39 20.81 22.33
C ASP A 599 29.03 20.43 22.95
N ASN A 600 28.91 20.57 24.29
CA ASN A 600 27.70 20.36 25.10
C ASN A 600 27.13 18.92 25.10
N VAL A 601 27.88 17.91 24.67
CA VAL A 601 27.46 16.51 24.83
C VAL A 601 27.53 16.13 26.31
N ASN A 602 26.45 15.53 26.81
CA ASN A 602 26.30 15.07 28.19
C ASN A 602 26.32 13.54 28.25
N VAL A 603 27.22 12.99 29.03
CA VAL A 603 27.32 11.56 29.31
C VAL A 603 27.15 11.32 30.78
N SER A 604 26.30 10.38 31.16
CA SER A 604 26.07 10.00 32.56
C SER A 604 26.36 8.51 32.76
N LYS A 605 27.15 8.20 33.81
CA LYS A 605 27.51 6.83 34.21
C LYS A 605 27.25 6.62 35.69
N LYS A 606 26.73 5.45 36.05
CA LYS A 606 26.55 5.03 37.45
C LYS A 606 27.85 4.40 37.95
N VAL A 607 28.19 4.66 39.19
CA VAL A 607 29.35 4.09 39.88
C VAL A 607 28.96 3.72 41.29
N SER A 608 29.44 2.57 41.76
CA SER A 608 29.24 2.12 43.16
C SER A 608 30.50 2.40 43.97
N ILE A 609 30.35 3.18 45.03
CA ILE A 609 31.38 3.50 45.99
C ILE A 609 31.07 2.75 47.29
N TYR A 610 32.03 2.00 47.81
CA TYR A 610 31.93 1.33 49.09
C TYR A 610 33.28 1.23 49.77
N LYS A 611 33.27 1.28 51.09
CA LYS A 611 34.48 1.11 51.91
C LYS A 611 34.61 -0.37 52.29
N LYS A 612 35.77 -0.92 52.08
CA LYS A 612 36.10 -2.23 52.60
C LYS A 612 36.41 -2.15 54.08
#